data_401a175ff70c7203b9ed463a13dc018e
#
_entry.id   401a175ff70c7203b9ed463a13dc018e
#
_cell.length_a   1.000
_cell.length_b   1.000
_cell.length_c   1.000
_cell.angle_alpha   90.00
_cell.angle_beta   90.00
_cell.angle_gamma   90.00
#
_symmetry.space_group_name_H-M   'P 1'
#
loop_
_entity.id
_entity.type
_entity.pdbx_description
1 polymer ?
#
loop_
_entity_poly.entity_id
_entity_poly.type
_entity_poly.pdbx_seq_one_letter_code
_entity_poly.pdbx_strand_id
1 'polypeptide(L)'
;DIMKKLLLALAVLSATSAFAAGPKVPYTHEGFYSTDKVQKAVHFVSVEDIKKSLEGKGPINVSFDIDDTLLHSSGYFIYGQHYYQIPGDKRGPISYLYNQKFWDYVAENGDEHSIPKQSAKDLIKMHLERGDNVFFITGRTKHSKDKNYTSTKLSKTLQRYFELPKEVYVEYTADTPTGGYKYDKSYYIKKHNVSIHYGDSDDDILAARELGIRGIRVQRAYN
;
A
#
# COMPACT_ATOMS: atom_id res chain seq x y z
N ASP A 1 -52.18 2.54 -17.95
CA ASP A 1 -51.15 1.67 -18.54
C ASP A 1 -49.77 2.33 -18.60
N ILE A 2 -49.69 3.64 -18.78
CA ILE A 2 -48.46 4.43 -18.77
C ILE A 2 -47.88 4.54 -17.36
N MET A 3 -48.72 4.71 -16.35
CA MET A 3 -48.29 4.80 -14.95
C MET A 3 -47.65 3.48 -14.43
N LYS A 4 -48.19 2.32 -14.87
CA LYS A 4 -47.61 1.01 -14.51
C LYS A 4 -46.26 0.79 -15.18
N LYS A 5 -46.06 1.26 -16.41
CA LYS A 5 -44.77 1.20 -17.12
C LYS A 5 -43.74 2.16 -16.52
N LEU A 6 -44.18 3.34 -16.04
CA LEU A 6 -43.30 4.30 -15.34
C LEU A 6 -42.86 3.77 -13.99
N LEU A 7 -43.74 3.13 -13.22
CA LEU A 7 -43.40 2.48 -11.94
C LEU A 7 -42.45 1.30 -12.12
N LEU A 8 -42.61 0.53 -13.21
CA LEU A 8 -41.68 -0.58 -13.50
C LEU A 8 -40.31 -0.06 -13.92
N ALA A 9 -40.25 1.03 -14.68
CA ALA A 9 -38.97 1.67 -15.06
C ALA A 9 -38.23 2.27 -13.85
N LEU A 10 -38.96 2.90 -12.92
CA LEU A 10 -38.36 3.41 -11.67
C LEU A 10 -37.86 2.26 -10.77
N ALA A 11 -38.60 1.14 -10.70
CA ALA A 11 -38.18 -0.01 -9.91
C ALA A 11 -36.92 -0.69 -10.48
N VAL A 12 -36.77 -0.71 -11.82
CA VAL A 12 -35.58 -1.24 -12.49
C VAL A 12 -34.38 -0.30 -12.29
N LEU A 13 -34.58 1.01 -12.34
CA LEU A 13 -33.49 1.98 -12.06
C LEU A 13 -33.05 1.94 -10.60
N SER A 14 -33.94 1.74 -9.64
CA SER A 14 -33.59 1.60 -8.24
C SER A 14 -32.92 0.26 -7.92
N ALA A 15 -33.21 -0.80 -8.65
CA ALA A 15 -32.56 -2.10 -8.51
C ALA A 15 -31.13 -2.09 -9.08
N THR A 16 -30.88 -1.35 -10.17
CA THR A 16 -29.52 -1.24 -10.76
C THR A 16 -28.58 -0.40 -9.90
N SER A 17 -29.07 0.57 -9.16
CA SER A 17 -28.23 1.33 -8.20
C SER A 17 -27.84 0.52 -6.95
N ALA A 18 -28.61 -0.51 -6.59
CA ALA A 18 -28.27 -1.39 -5.48
C ALA A 18 -27.11 -2.37 -5.80
N PHE A 19 -26.89 -2.67 -7.10
CA PHE A 19 -25.79 -3.52 -7.54
C PHE A 19 -24.50 -2.75 -7.84
N ALA A 20 -24.53 -1.41 -7.83
CA ALA A 20 -23.34 -0.58 -8.03
C ALA A 20 -22.55 -0.32 -6.73
N ALA A 21 -23.10 -0.68 -5.57
CA ALA A 21 -22.32 -0.69 -4.34
C ALA A 21 -21.53 -1.98 -4.30
N GLY A 22 -20.23 -1.90 -4.59
CA GLY A 22 -19.31 -3.01 -4.38
C GLY A 22 -19.40 -3.57 -2.96
N PRO A 23 -18.84 -4.76 -2.69
CA PRO A 23 -18.96 -5.38 -1.39
C PRO A 23 -18.45 -4.41 -0.32
N LYS A 24 -19.24 -4.17 0.72
CA LYS A 24 -18.88 -3.39 1.90
C LYS A 24 -17.88 -4.16 2.77
N VAL A 25 -16.83 -4.68 2.15
CA VAL A 25 -15.77 -5.41 2.85
C VAL A 25 -14.68 -4.43 3.19
N PRO A 26 -14.24 -4.35 4.44
CA PRO A 26 -13.10 -3.53 4.81
C PRO A 26 -11.85 -3.99 4.04
N TYR A 27 -11.13 -3.04 3.43
CA TYR A 27 -9.87 -3.31 2.73
C TYR A 27 -8.69 -3.45 3.67
N THR A 28 -8.88 -3.05 4.92
CA THR A 28 -7.80 -2.93 5.90
C THR A 28 -8.17 -3.64 7.20
N HIS A 29 -7.16 -4.04 7.94
CA HIS A 29 -7.32 -4.59 9.28
C HIS A 29 -6.09 -4.32 10.15
N GLU A 30 -6.28 -4.42 11.45
CA GLU A 30 -5.21 -4.40 12.44
C GLU A 30 -4.92 -5.82 12.93
N GLY A 31 -3.67 -6.11 13.25
CA GLY A 31 -3.23 -7.43 13.70
C GLY A 31 -2.50 -8.23 12.65
N PHE A 32 -2.16 -9.47 12.98
CA PHE A 32 -1.43 -10.38 12.10
C PHE A 32 -2.34 -11.36 11.39
N TYR A 33 -1.95 -11.72 10.18
CA TYR A 33 -2.71 -12.62 9.31
C TYR A 33 -1.97 -13.92 8.97
N SER A 34 -0.73 -14.09 9.46
CA SER A 34 0.18 -15.13 8.97
C SER A 34 -0.05 -16.53 9.51
N THR A 35 -0.82 -16.69 10.59
CA THR A 35 -1.12 -18.03 11.16
C THR A 35 -2.53 -18.12 11.72
N ASP A 36 -3.09 -19.33 11.78
CA ASP A 36 -4.42 -19.59 12.32
C ASP A 36 -4.60 -19.11 13.78
N LYS A 37 -3.52 -19.11 14.55
CA LYS A 37 -3.54 -18.60 15.92
C LYS A 37 -3.72 -17.09 16.00
N VAL A 38 -3.35 -16.40 14.95
CA VAL A 38 -3.34 -14.94 14.87
C VAL A 38 -4.60 -14.38 14.22
N GLN A 39 -5.29 -15.17 13.41
CA GLN A 39 -6.56 -14.75 12.81
C GLN A 39 -7.59 -14.32 13.84
N LYS A 40 -7.58 -14.91 15.02
CA LYS A 40 -8.47 -14.50 16.14
C LYS A 40 -8.19 -13.11 16.69
N ALA A 41 -7.01 -12.56 16.40
CA ALA A 41 -6.59 -11.23 16.85
C ALA A 41 -6.74 -10.16 15.74
N VAL A 42 -7.21 -10.55 14.56
CA VAL A 42 -7.44 -9.62 13.44
C VAL A 42 -8.70 -8.80 13.72
N HIS A 43 -8.53 -7.49 13.67
CA HIS A 43 -9.61 -6.52 13.80
C HIS A 43 -9.75 -5.76 12.50
N PHE A 44 -10.83 -6.00 11.76
CA PHE A 44 -11.11 -5.30 10.50
C PHE A 44 -11.55 -3.87 10.77
N VAL A 45 -10.91 -2.92 10.09
CA VAL A 45 -11.22 -1.50 10.16
C VAL A 45 -11.46 -0.98 8.75
N SER A 46 -12.52 -0.22 8.57
CA SER A 46 -12.79 0.48 7.32
C SER A 46 -12.03 1.80 7.24
N VAL A 47 -11.94 2.39 6.04
CA VAL A 47 -11.42 3.76 5.87
C VAL A 47 -12.21 4.75 6.74
N GLU A 48 -13.52 4.57 6.83
CA GLU A 48 -14.38 5.40 7.67
C GLU A 48 -14.10 5.22 9.17
N ASP A 49 -13.83 3.99 9.63
CA ASP A 49 -13.43 3.74 11.02
C ASP A 49 -12.10 4.42 11.34
N ILE A 50 -11.14 4.38 10.41
CA ILE A 50 -9.85 5.08 10.56
C ILE A 50 -10.08 6.58 10.66
N LYS A 51 -10.86 7.15 9.74
CA LYS A 51 -11.21 8.57 9.73
C LYS A 51 -11.86 8.98 11.05
N LYS A 52 -12.84 8.22 11.52
CA LYS A 52 -13.54 8.47 12.78
C LYS A 52 -12.59 8.41 13.98
N SER A 53 -11.63 7.49 13.98
CA SER A 53 -10.63 7.39 15.06
C SER A 53 -9.69 8.60 15.15
N LEU A 54 -9.67 9.43 14.10
CA LEU A 54 -8.86 10.64 13.98
C LEU A 54 -9.67 11.94 14.18
N GLU A 55 -10.97 11.83 14.44
CA GLU A 55 -11.81 13.00 14.75
C GLU A 55 -11.26 13.78 15.95
N GLY A 56 -11.30 15.10 15.85
CA GLY A 56 -10.78 15.99 16.89
C GLY A 56 -9.25 16.05 17.00
N LYS A 57 -8.52 15.26 16.20
CA LYS A 57 -7.06 15.32 16.12
C LYS A 57 -6.61 16.20 14.97
N GLY A 58 -5.55 16.96 15.19
CA GLY A 58 -4.89 17.74 14.13
C GLY A 58 -4.25 16.84 13.06
N PRO A 59 -3.64 17.47 12.02
CA PRO A 59 -2.91 16.74 11.00
C PRO A 59 -1.81 15.84 11.57
N ILE A 60 -1.66 14.67 10.98
CA ILE A 60 -0.64 13.67 11.34
C ILE A 60 0.21 13.33 10.12
N ASN A 61 1.31 12.63 10.35
CA ASN A 61 2.11 12.01 9.29
C ASN A 61 1.72 10.54 9.16
N VAL A 62 1.47 10.10 7.94
CA VAL A 62 1.17 8.70 7.62
C VAL A 62 2.11 8.21 6.55
N SER A 63 2.47 6.93 6.59
CA SER A 63 3.29 6.31 5.57
C SER A 63 2.65 5.06 4.99
N PHE A 64 2.99 4.78 3.74
CA PHE A 64 2.50 3.64 2.98
C PHE A 64 3.68 2.85 2.42
N ASP A 65 3.61 1.54 2.53
CA ASP A 65 4.30 0.63 1.63
C ASP A 65 3.73 0.76 0.22
N ILE A 66 4.41 0.24 -0.79
CA ILE A 66 4.03 0.40 -2.19
C ILE A 66 3.47 -0.90 -2.78
N ASP A 67 4.28 -1.97 -2.80
CA ASP A 67 3.92 -3.22 -3.46
C ASP A 67 2.79 -3.94 -2.74
N ASP A 68 1.73 -4.27 -3.47
CA ASP A 68 0.50 -4.87 -2.96
C ASP A 68 -0.21 -4.07 -1.85
N THR A 69 0.30 -2.90 -1.53
CA THR A 69 -0.34 -1.91 -0.64
C THR A 69 -0.98 -0.79 -1.45
N LEU A 70 -0.23 -0.10 -2.28
CA LEU A 70 -0.70 0.97 -3.16
C LEU A 70 -0.96 0.49 -4.59
N LEU A 71 -0.08 -0.36 -5.09
CA LEU A 71 -0.09 -0.91 -6.44
C LEU A 71 -0.32 -2.42 -6.37
N HIS A 72 -1.17 -2.93 -7.24
CA HIS A 72 -1.32 -4.37 -7.41
C HIS A 72 -0.14 -4.91 -8.23
N SER A 73 0.92 -5.34 -7.54
CA SER A 73 2.21 -5.70 -8.14
C SER A 73 2.53 -7.20 -8.10
N SER A 74 1.65 -8.04 -7.53
CA SER A 74 1.91 -9.48 -7.34
C SER A 74 2.39 -10.21 -8.60
N GLY A 75 1.91 -9.82 -9.79
CA GLY A 75 2.34 -10.40 -11.06
C GLY A 75 3.84 -10.24 -11.33
N TYR A 76 4.43 -9.12 -10.93
CA TYR A 76 5.87 -8.87 -11.12
C TYR A 76 6.73 -9.70 -10.16
N PHE A 77 6.25 -9.95 -8.95
CA PHE A 77 6.95 -10.84 -8.02
C PHE A 77 6.99 -12.27 -8.54
N ILE A 78 5.90 -12.77 -9.11
CA ILE A 78 5.88 -14.09 -9.77
C ILE A 78 6.87 -14.12 -10.95
N TYR A 79 6.86 -13.08 -11.78
CA TYR A 79 7.79 -12.96 -12.90
C TYR A 79 9.24 -12.90 -12.42
N GLY A 80 9.52 -12.11 -11.38
CA GLY A 80 10.84 -12.01 -10.76
C GLY A 80 11.34 -13.34 -10.21
N GLN A 81 10.48 -14.08 -9.53
CA GLN A 81 10.81 -15.40 -9.02
C GLN A 81 11.19 -16.38 -10.14
N HIS A 82 10.60 -16.26 -11.32
CA HIS A 82 10.93 -17.11 -12.46
C HIS A 82 12.21 -16.70 -13.18
N TYR A 83 12.45 -15.41 -13.38
CA TYR A 83 13.46 -14.93 -14.33
C TYR A 83 14.65 -14.20 -13.69
N TYR A 84 14.56 -13.83 -12.42
CA TYR A 84 15.59 -13.01 -11.76
C TYR A 84 16.19 -13.63 -10.51
N GLN A 85 15.99 -14.91 -10.28
CA GLN A 85 16.66 -15.62 -9.19
C GLN A 85 18.19 -15.55 -9.37
N ILE A 86 18.90 -15.43 -8.27
CA ILE A 86 20.36 -15.46 -8.27
C ILE A 86 20.82 -16.90 -8.08
N PRO A 87 21.45 -17.52 -9.09
CA PRO A 87 21.91 -18.89 -9.01
C PRO A 87 22.88 -19.12 -7.83
N GLY A 88 22.62 -20.14 -7.03
CA GLY A 88 23.47 -20.50 -5.89
C GLY A 88 23.32 -19.58 -4.66
N ASP A 89 22.40 -18.64 -4.68
CA ASP A 89 22.13 -17.76 -3.53
C ASP A 89 21.44 -18.55 -2.41
N LYS A 90 21.96 -18.40 -1.18
CA LYS A 90 21.46 -19.10 0.01
C LYS A 90 20.00 -18.74 0.37
N ARG A 91 19.51 -17.61 -0.12
CA ARG A 91 18.13 -17.15 0.09
C ARG A 91 17.11 -17.94 -0.75
N GLY A 92 17.59 -18.75 -1.68
CA GLY A 92 16.73 -19.63 -2.49
C GLY A 92 15.69 -18.87 -3.31
N PRO A 93 14.41 -19.26 -3.26
CA PRO A 93 13.35 -18.70 -4.11
C PRO A 93 13.12 -17.21 -3.99
N ILE A 94 13.55 -16.57 -2.90
CA ILE A 94 13.40 -15.12 -2.67
C ILE A 94 14.63 -14.32 -3.11
N SER A 95 15.66 -14.98 -3.67
CA SER A 95 16.90 -14.29 -4.07
C SER A 95 16.71 -13.18 -5.10
N TYR A 96 15.66 -13.26 -5.93
CA TYR A 96 15.33 -12.23 -6.91
C TYR A 96 15.03 -10.86 -6.27
N LEU A 97 14.54 -10.82 -5.03
CA LEU A 97 14.29 -9.58 -4.29
C LEU A 97 15.59 -8.80 -4.00
N TYR A 98 16.72 -9.48 -4.05
CA TYR A 98 18.06 -8.91 -3.86
C TYR A 98 18.80 -8.71 -5.17
N ASN A 99 18.12 -8.92 -6.30
CA ASN A 99 18.69 -8.73 -7.63
C ASN A 99 18.34 -7.33 -8.16
N GLN A 100 19.34 -6.47 -8.31
CA GLN A 100 19.17 -5.12 -8.84
C GLN A 100 18.46 -5.10 -10.19
N LYS A 101 18.74 -6.09 -11.06
CA LYS A 101 18.12 -6.18 -12.39
C LYS A 101 16.60 -6.39 -12.32
N PHE A 102 16.13 -7.09 -11.29
CA PHE A 102 14.69 -7.25 -11.05
C PHE A 102 14.03 -5.89 -10.74
N TRP A 103 14.61 -5.14 -9.84
CA TRP A 103 14.07 -3.83 -9.46
C TRP A 103 14.19 -2.79 -10.59
N ASP A 104 15.25 -2.88 -11.39
CA ASP A 104 15.37 -2.06 -12.60
C ASP A 104 14.26 -2.39 -13.61
N TYR A 105 13.96 -3.69 -13.80
CA TYR A 105 12.86 -4.14 -14.65
C TYR A 105 11.50 -3.65 -14.14
N VAL A 106 11.23 -3.78 -12.82
CA VAL A 106 9.98 -3.32 -12.22
C VAL A 106 9.80 -1.82 -12.41
N ALA A 107 10.84 -1.03 -12.17
CA ALA A 107 10.80 0.42 -12.33
C ALA A 107 10.63 0.86 -13.80
N GLU A 108 11.22 0.13 -14.75
CA GLU A 108 11.14 0.46 -16.17
C GLU A 108 9.86 -0.02 -16.85
N ASN A 109 9.36 -1.20 -16.46
CA ASN A 109 8.30 -1.89 -17.19
C ASN A 109 7.10 -2.25 -16.32
N GLY A 110 7.26 -2.31 -15.00
CA GLY A 110 6.27 -2.78 -14.08
C GLY A 110 5.31 -1.71 -13.58
N ASP A 111 5.85 -0.64 -13.07
CA ASP A 111 5.05 0.36 -12.33
C ASP A 111 4.01 1.07 -13.19
N GLU A 112 4.31 1.28 -14.47
CA GLU A 112 3.37 1.89 -15.42
C GLU A 112 2.19 0.98 -15.78
N HIS A 113 2.33 -0.32 -15.54
CA HIS A 113 1.30 -1.32 -15.81
C HIS A 113 0.66 -1.87 -14.53
N SER A 114 1.19 -1.51 -13.37
CA SER A 114 0.58 -1.84 -12.09
C SER A 114 -0.70 -1.03 -11.89
N ILE A 115 -1.74 -1.70 -11.42
CA ILE A 115 -3.02 -1.06 -11.19
C ILE A 115 -3.02 -0.45 -9.79
N PRO A 116 -3.26 0.87 -9.64
CA PRO A 116 -3.43 1.46 -8.32
C PRO A 116 -4.68 0.91 -7.65
N LYS A 117 -4.54 0.46 -6.41
CA LYS A 117 -5.62 -0.17 -5.66
C LYS A 117 -6.65 0.86 -5.22
N GLN A 118 -7.93 0.49 -5.24
CA GLN A 118 -9.00 1.38 -4.80
C GLN A 118 -8.89 1.69 -3.31
N SER A 119 -8.54 0.70 -2.49
CA SER A 119 -8.25 0.89 -1.06
C SER A 119 -7.18 1.96 -0.80
N ALA A 120 -6.13 1.97 -1.62
CA ALA A 120 -5.08 2.97 -1.53
C ALA A 120 -5.57 4.38 -1.91
N LYS A 121 -6.35 4.48 -2.97
CA LYS A 121 -6.95 5.76 -3.38
C LYS A 121 -7.84 6.32 -2.27
N ASP A 122 -8.68 5.49 -1.66
CA ASP A 122 -9.58 5.90 -0.60
C ASP A 122 -8.83 6.34 0.65
N LEU A 123 -7.78 5.59 1.05
CA LEU A 123 -6.94 5.92 2.19
C LEU A 123 -6.17 7.23 1.97
N ILE A 124 -5.49 7.37 0.85
CA ILE A 124 -4.69 8.57 0.55
C ILE A 124 -5.60 9.79 0.45
N LYS A 125 -6.73 9.67 -0.26
CA LYS A 125 -7.71 10.75 -0.36
C LYS A 125 -8.21 11.19 1.02
N MET A 126 -8.60 10.25 1.88
CA MET A 126 -9.05 10.53 3.25
C MET A 126 -8.00 11.31 4.04
N HIS A 127 -6.73 10.89 3.97
CA HIS A 127 -5.64 11.58 4.68
C HIS A 127 -5.36 12.97 4.11
N LEU A 128 -5.33 13.13 2.78
CA LEU A 128 -5.13 14.43 2.14
C LEU A 128 -6.27 15.40 2.49
N GLU A 129 -7.52 14.96 2.49
CA GLU A 129 -8.69 15.77 2.88
C GLU A 129 -8.62 16.20 4.35
N ARG A 130 -7.99 15.43 5.22
CA ARG A 130 -7.72 15.80 6.62
C ARG A 130 -6.55 16.79 6.76
N GLY A 131 -5.76 17.02 5.71
CA GLY A 131 -4.54 17.82 5.78
C GLY A 131 -3.33 17.06 6.33
N ASP A 132 -3.38 15.72 6.39
CA ASP A 132 -2.30 14.86 6.82
C ASP A 132 -1.15 14.85 5.80
N ASN A 133 0.08 14.59 6.23
CA ASN A 133 1.22 14.40 5.35
C ASN A 133 1.37 12.92 5.01
N VAL A 134 1.57 12.64 3.72
CA VAL A 134 1.73 11.28 3.19
C VAL A 134 3.20 11.04 2.82
N PHE A 135 3.73 9.87 3.21
CA PHE A 135 5.08 9.40 2.89
C PHE A 135 5.01 8.01 2.27
N PHE A 136 6.00 7.68 1.43
CA PHE A 136 6.13 6.35 0.83
C PHE A 136 7.44 5.70 1.27
N ILE A 137 7.35 4.47 1.77
CA ILE A 137 8.50 3.69 2.26
C ILE A 137 8.41 2.29 1.68
N THR A 138 9.39 1.89 0.88
CA THR A 138 9.39 0.59 0.19
C THR A 138 10.64 -0.23 0.50
N GLY A 139 10.49 -1.55 0.53
CA GLY A 139 11.61 -2.50 0.59
C GLY A 139 12.45 -2.57 -0.69
N ARG A 140 11.98 -1.98 -1.79
CA ARG A 140 12.68 -2.01 -3.06
C ARG A 140 14.09 -1.42 -2.99
N THR A 141 14.94 -1.87 -3.88
CA THR A 141 16.15 -1.14 -4.28
C THR A 141 15.79 -0.07 -5.32
N LYS A 142 16.33 1.13 -5.16
CA LYS A 142 16.18 2.20 -6.13
C LYS A 142 16.77 1.78 -7.49
N HIS A 143 16.13 2.18 -8.60
CA HIS A 143 16.64 1.92 -9.94
C HIS A 143 18.09 2.37 -10.10
N SER A 144 18.89 1.62 -10.84
CA SER A 144 20.34 1.87 -11.02
C SER A 144 20.66 3.29 -11.52
N LYS A 145 19.84 3.80 -12.44
CA LYS A 145 20.02 5.16 -13.00
C LYS A 145 19.54 6.27 -12.06
N ASP A 146 18.72 5.95 -11.07
CA ASP A 146 18.11 6.93 -10.16
C ASP A 146 18.85 7.06 -8.83
N LYS A 147 19.94 6.31 -8.61
CA LYS A 147 20.63 6.24 -7.30
C LYS A 147 20.98 7.61 -6.72
N ASN A 148 21.31 8.56 -7.57
CA ASN A 148 21.72 9.91 -7.16
C ASN A 148 20.56 10.93 -7.17
N TYR A 149 19.34 10.49 -7.46
CA TYR A 149 18.16 11.37 -7.55
C TYR A 149 17.17 11.07 -6.46
N THR A 150 16.54 12.11 -5.91
CA THR A 150 15.40 11.97 -4.98
C THR A 150 14.09 11.76 -5.74
N SER A 151 13.88 12.51 -6.81
CA SER A 151 12.77 12.29 -7.74
C SER A 151 13.07 11.11 -8.65
N THR A 152 12.16 10.15 -8.70
CA THR A 152 12.29 8.90 -9.47
C THR A 152 11.09 8.72 -10.39
N LYS A 153 11.21 7.80 -11.36
CA LYS A 153 10.05 7.43 -12.19
C LYS A 153 8.88 6.94 -11.30
N LEU A 154 9.17 6.17 -10.27
CA LEU A 154 8.15 5.67 -9.33
C LEU A 154 7.44 6.81 -8.59
N SER A 155 8.17 7.77 -8.02
CA SER A 155 7.55 8.89 -7.29
C SER A 155 6.63 9.74 -8.18
N LYS A 156 7.00 9.94 -9.44
CA LYS A 156 6.16 10.62 -10.44
C LYS A 156 4.93 9.81 -10.82
N THR A 157 5.08 8.49 -10.95
CA THR A 157 3.96 7.58 -11.22
C THR A 157 2.95 7.57 -10.06
N LEU A 158 3.44 7.52 -8.82
CA LEU A 158 2.58 7.60 -7.64
C LEU A 158 1.87 8.96 -7.55
N GLN A 159 2.54 10.07 -7.85
CA GLN A 159 1.89 11.37 -7.92
C GLN A 159 0.71 11.37 -8.88
N ARG A 160 0.90 10.82 -10.07
CA ARG A 160 -0.16 10.73 -11.09
C ARG A 160 -1.30 9.80 -10.67
N TYR A 161 -0.99 8.63 -10.16
CA TYR A 161 -1.98 7.61 -9.81
C TYR A 161 -2.88 8.02 -8.63
N PHE A 162 -2.32 8.73 -7.67
CA PHE A 162 -3.02 9.13 -6.45
C PHE A 162 -3.37 10.62 -6.42
N GLU A 163 -3.21 11.32 -7.55
CA GLU A 163 -3.55 12.74 -7.71
C GLU A 163 -2.95 13.61 -6.58
N LEU A 164 -1.68 13.34 -6.24
CA LEU A 164 -1.02 14.04 -5.15
C LEU A 164 -0.75 15.50 -5.56
N PRO A 165 -0.96 16.46 -4.66
CA PRO A 165 -0.76 17.89 -4.96
C PRO A 165 0.69 18.25 -5.28
N LYS A 166 1.63 17.41 -4.85
CA LYS A 166 3.06 17.50 -5.15
C LYS A 166 3.69 16.10 -5.18
N GLU A 167 4.85 16.01 -5.82
CA GLU A 167 5.63 14.78 -5.79
C GLU A 167 6.09 14.46 -4.37
N VAL A 168 5.82 13.23 -3.93
CA VAL A 168 6.31 12.69 -2.66
C VAL A 168 7.44 11.71 -2.98
N TYR A 169 8.64 12.01 -2.49
CA TYR A 169 9.81 11.16 -2.74
C TYR A 169 9.71 9.86 -1.95
N VAL A 170 10.12 8.77 -2.61
CA VAL A 170 10.07 7.44 -2.03
C VAL A 170 11.33 7.16 -1.22
N GLU A 171 11.15 6.67 0.00
CA GLU A 171 12.24 6.10 0.80
C GLU A 171 12.42 4.62 0.45
N TYR A 172 13.63 4.25 0.03
CA TYR A 172 14.00 2.90 -0.37
C TYR A 172 14.86 2.27 0.72
N THR A 173 14.40 1.16 1.29
CA THR A 173 15.13 0.46 2.35
C THR A 173 16.09 -0.60 1.81
N ALA A 174 15.85 -1.10 0.62
CA ALA A 174 16.54 -2.25 0.01
C ALA A 174 16.52 -3.50 0.93
N ASP A 175 15.41 -3.69 1.65
CA ASP A 175 15.23 -4.75 2.66
C ASP A 175 16.39 -4.83 3.68
N THR A 176 16.98 -3.67 4.00
CA THR A 176 18.13 -3.58 4.91
C THR A 176 17.75 -2.72 6.11
N PRO A 177 17.65 -3.29 7.31
CA PRO A 177 17.45 -2.52 8.54
C PRO A 177 18.59 -1.52 8.77
N THR A 178 18.24 -0.31 9.20
CA THR A 178 19.19 0.77 9.46
C THR A 178 18.92 1.41 10.82
N GLY A 179 19.86 2.20 11.31
CA GLY A 179 19.70 3.00 12.52
C GLY A 179 19.54 2.18 13.80
N GLY A 180 19.98 0.92 13.84
CA GLY A 180 19.86 0.04 15.00
C GLY A 180 18.47 -0.59 15.17
N TYR A 181 17.56 -0.37 14.24
CA TYR A 181 16.23 -0.98 14.25
C TYR A 181 16.27 -2.42 13.74
N LYS A 182 15.29 -3.21 14.17
CA LYS A 182 15.14 -4.61 13.75
C LYS A 182 14.53 -4.74 12.37
N TYR A 183 13.60 -3.85 12.01
CA TYR A 183 12.87 -3.87 10.74
C TYR A 183 13.35 -2.77 9.81
N ASP A 184 13.38 -3.07 8.52
CA ASP A 184 13.94 -2.19 7.48
C ASP A 184 13.26 -0.82 7.39
N LYS A 185 11.95 -0.76 7.59
CA LYS A 185 11.17 0.48 7.47
C LYS A 185 11.18 1.35 8.71
N SER A 186 11.52 0.79 9.88
CA SER A 186 11.44 1.50 11.17
C SER A 186 12.22 2.81 11.19
N TYR A 187 13.41 2.84 10.58
CA TYR A 187 14.21 4.05 10.49
C TYR A 187 13.47 5.20 9.82
N TYR A 188 12.83 4.94 8.66
CA TYR A 188 12.13 5.97 7.89
C TYR A 188 10.80 6.36 8.53
N ILE A 189 10.09 5.42 9.13
CA ILE A 189 8.90 5.68 9.92
C ILE A 189 9.24 6.67 11.06
N LYS A 190 10.34 6.44 11.77
CA LYS A 190 10.82 7.33 12.83
C LYS A 190 11.28 8.67 12.28
N LYS A 191 12.08 8.67 11.20
CA LYS A 191 12.60 9.87 10.53
C LYS A 191 11.48 10.86 10.18
N HIS A 192 10.35 10.36 9.69
CA HIS A 192 9.22 11.17 9.27
C HIS A 192 8.17 11.39 10.37
N ASN A 193 8.45 10.98 11.60
CA ASN A 193 7.53 11.09 12.73
C ASN A 193 6.12 10.58 12.40
N VAL A 194 6.06 9.40 11.80
CA VAL A 194 4.82 8.77 11.32
C VAL A 194 3.97 8.29 12.50
N SER A 195 2.68 8.52 12.44
CA SER A 195 1.69 8.07 13.43
C SER A 195 0.98 6.79 13.01
N ILE A 196 0.78 6.60 11.70
CA ILE A 196 0.15 5.40 11.13
C ILE A 196 0.99 4.93 9.94
N HIS A 197 1.38 3.65 9.94
CA HIS A 197 2.00 3.00 8.80
C HIS A 197 1.05 1.97 8.19
N TYR A 198 0.87 2.05 6.87
CA TYR A 198 0.07 1.12 6.08
C TYR A 198 0.95 0.19 5.27
N GLY A 199 0.70 -1.09 5.32
CA GLY A 199 1.42 -2.08 4.53
C GLY A 199 0.69 -3.41 4.44
N ASP A 200 1.09 -4.28 3.51
CA ASP A 200 0.46 -5.57 3.28
C ASP A 200 1.16 -6.74 3.98
N SER A 201 2.39 -6.53 4.47
CA SER A 201 3.22 -7.57 5.07
C SER A 201 3.24 -7.54 6.59
N ASP A 202 3.66 -8.67 7.19
CA ASP A 202 3.91 -8.74 8.64
C ASP A 202 5.01 -7.76 9.06
N ASP A 203 6.06 -7.60 8.25
CA ASP A 203 7.17 -6.70 8.54
C ASP A 203 6.74 -5.23 8.61
N ASP A 204 5.76 -4.81 7.83
CA ASP A 204 5.15 -3.47 7.95
C ASP A 204 4.53 -3.26 9.33
N ILE A 205 3.78 -4.24 9.80
CA ILE A 205 3.11 -4.16 11.10
C ILE A 205 4.13 -4.26 12.25
N LEU A 206 5.14 -5.11 12.10
CA LEU A 206 6.22 -5.26 13.06
C LEU A 206 7.07 -3.99 13.17
N ALA A 207 7.37 -3.34 12.05
CA ALA A 207 8.08 -2.06 12.03
C ALA A 207 7.30 -0.96 12.77
N ALA A 208 5.99 -0.88 12.54
CA ALA A 208 5.12 0.05 13.27
C ALA A 208 5.12 -0.25 14.78
N ARG A 209 5.00 -1.52 15.16
CA ARG A 209 5.00 -1.95 16.57
C ARG A 209 6.32 -1.71 17.27
N GLU A 210 7.45 -1.91 16.60
CA GLU A 210 8.77 -1.59 17.13
C GLU A 210 8.87 -0.14 17.61
N LEU A 211 8.14 0.75 16.94
CA LEU A 211 8.13 2.19 17.25
C LEU A 211 6.93 2.63 18.11
N GLY A 212 6.07 1.70 18.51
CA GLY A 212 4.87 2.00 19.29
C GLY A 212 3.83 2.84 18.55
N ILE A 213 3.82 2.79 17.22
CA ILE A 213 2.82 3.47 16.38
C ILE A 213 1.79 2.48 15.84
N ARG A 214 0.71 3.03 15.30
CA ARG A 214 -0.36 2.23 14.69
C ARG A 214 0.09 1.65 13.35
N GLY A 215 0.03 0.33 13.22
CA GLY A 215 0.23 -0.38 11.95
C GLY A 215 -1.11 -0.89 11.44
N ILE A 216 -1.44 -0.57 10.20
CA ILE A 216 -2.69 -1.01 9.57
C ILE A 216 -2.34 -1.82 8.34
N ARG A 217 -2.81 -3.06 8.31
CA ARG A 217 -2.60 -3.93 7.17
C ARG A 217 -3.60 -3.61 6.06
N VAL A 218 -3.09 -3.41 4.86
CA VAL A 218 -3.88 -3.35 3.64
C VAL A 218 -3.95 -4.76 3.06
N GLN A 219 -5.14 -5.23 2.73
CA GLN A 219 -5.30 -6.57 2.14
C GLN A 219 -4.59 -6.64 0.80
N ARG A 220 -3.83 -7.72 0.58
CA ARG A 220 -3.01 -7.93 -0.61
C ARG A 220 -3.83 -8.15 -1.88
N ALA A 221 -5.10 -8.54 -1.75
CA ALA A 221 -5.99 -8.70 -2.88
C ALA A 221 -6.15 -7.42 -3.70
N TYR A 222 -6.51 -7.57 -4.97
CA TYR A 222 -6.95 -6.46 -5.79
C TYR A 222 -8.29 -5.93 -5.26
N ASN A 223 -8.30 -4.73 -4.78
CA ASN A 223 -9.46 -4.09 -4.18
C ASN A 223 -9.40 -2.55 -4.32
#